data_96359be2681316c3c78bfd045ffcb513
#
_entry.id   96359be2681316c3c78bfd045ffcb513
#
_cell.length_a   1.000
_cell.length_b   1.000
_cell.length_c   1.000
_cell.angle_alpha   90.00
_cell.angle_beta   90.00
_cell.angle_gamma   90.00
#
_symmetry.space_group_name_H-M   'P 1'
#
loop_
_entity.id
_entity.type
_entity.pdbx_description
1 polymer ?
#
loop_
_entity_poly.entity_id
_entity_poly.type
_entity_poly.pdbx_seq_one_letter_code
_entity_poly.pdbx_strand_id
1 'polypeptide(L)'
;MEKAARDVFHRLNPNFKNIRVPVRSLSGGQRQVVAISRALYFNAKALIMDEPCAALGPEETRMVHDLVRKLKAQGVGIFLISHDMPDVFGLSDRLSVMKNGKTVGTYRTAQVTEDEVLGMIIAGKKVTRVPEAFAPG
;
A
#
# COMPACT_ATOMS: atom_id res chain seq x y z
N MET A 1 5.61 -11.02 -25.74
CA MET A 1 4.72 -10.45 -24.70
C MET A 1 4.40 -11.47 -23.60
N GLU A 2 3.97 -12.68 -23.89
CA GLU A 2 3.59 -13.69 -22.89
C GLU A 2 4.73 -14.06 -21.93
N LYS A 3 5.96 -14.24 -22.43
CA LYS A 3 7.15 -14.55 -21.61
C LYS A 3 7.44 -13.42 -20.60
N ALA A 4 7.46 -12.18 -21.05
CA ALA A 4 7.71 -11.02 -20.18
C ALA A 4 6.61 -10.83 -19.12
N ALA A 5 5.34 -11.04 -19.48
CA ALA A 5 4.24 -11.04 -18.53
C ALA A 5 4.41 -12.15 -17.48
N ARG A 6 4.75 -13.36 -17.91
CA ARG A 6 5.00 -14.51 -17.04
C ARG A 6 6.13 -14.23 -16.04
N ASP A 7 7.24 -13.64 -16.50
CA ASP A 7 8.40 -13.32 -15.67
C ASP A 7 8.04 -12.29 -14.59
N VAL A 8 7.26 -11.25 -14.92
CA VAL A 8 6.77 -10.27 -13.94
C VAL A 8 5.81 -10.91 -12.94
N PHE A 9 4.86 -11.72 -13.41
CA PHE A 9 3.92 -12.41 -12.53
C PHE A 9 4.62 -13.39 -11.59
N HIS A 10 5.59 -14.16 -12.06
CA HIS A 10 6.36 -15.08 -11.23
C HIS A 10 7.17 -14.39 -10.15
N ARG A 11 7.70 -13.20 -10.43
CA ARG A 11 8.40 -12.39 -9.41
C ARG A 11 7.48 -11.95 -8.27
N LEU A 12 6.24 -11.59 -8.61
CA LEU A 12 5.29 -11.02 -7.66
C LEU A 12 4.46 -12.08 -6.95
N ASN A 13 3.98 -13.06 -7.69
CA ASN A 13 3.19 -14.17 -7.18
C ASN A 13 3.53 -15.48 -7.90
N PRO A 14 4.46 -16.30 -7.35
CA PRO A 14 4.86 -17.58 -7.95
C PRO A 14 3.70 -18.56 -8.10
N ASN A 15 2.62 -18.38 -7.33
CA ASN A 15 1.43 -19.24 -7.34
C ASN A 15 0.44 -18.91 -8.47
N PHE A 16 0.70 -17.88 -9.26
CA PHE A 16 -0.16 -17.51 -10.39
C PHE A 16 0.08 -18.45 -11.58
N LYS A 17 -0.66 -19.56 -11.63
CA LYS A 17 -0.38 -20.69 -12.56
C LYS A 17 -0.84 -20.44 -13.99
N ASN A 18 -1.86 -19.60 -14.22
CA ASN A 18 -2.44 -19.45 -15.56
C ASN A 18 -2.67 -17.98 -15.94
N ILE A 19 -1.79 -17.45 -16.79
CA ILE A 19 -1.86 -16.06 -17.28
C ILE A 19 -2.88 -15.83 -18.40
N ARG A 20 -3.51 -16.89 -18.90
CA ARG A 20 -4.52 -16.82 -19.99
C ARG A 20 -5.96 -16.72 -19.48
N VAL A 21 -6.14 -16.73 -18.16
CA VAL A 21 -7.46 -16.59 -17.56
C VAL A 21 -7.96 -15.15 -17.76
N PRO A 22 -9.21 -14.94 -18.18
CA PRO A 22 -9.77 -13.58 -18.26
C PRO A 22 -9.72 -12.87 -16.91
N VAL A 23 -9.33 -11.59 -16.89
CA VAL A 23 -9.20 -10.80 -15.66
C VAL A 23 -10.51 -10.77 -14.84
N ARG A 24 -11.65 -10.81 -15.50
CA ARG A 24 -12.98 -10.84 -14.84
C ARG A 24 -13.21 -12.08 -13.98
N SER A 25 -12.51 -13.19 -14.25
CA SER A 25 -12.63 -14.44 -13.47
C SER A 25 -11.61 -14.55 -12.33
N LEU A 26 -10.77 -13.52 -12.16
CA LEU A 26 -9.81 -13.45 -11.08
C LEU A 26 -10.47 -12.96 -9.79
N SER A 27 -9.93 -13.38 -8.64
CA SER A 27 -10.31 -12.82 -7.35
C SER A 27 -9.90 -11.35 -7.23
N GLY A 28 -10.42 -10.64 -6.22
CA GLY A 28 -10.10 -9.24 -5.94
C GLY A 28 -8.58 -9.03 -5.79
N GLY A 29 -7.96 -9.81 -4.93
CA GLY A 29 -6.51 -9.75 -4.70
C GLY A 29 -5.70 -10.10 -5.96
N GLN A 30 -6.14 -11.09 -6.74
CA GLN A 30 -5.50 -11.43 -8.02
C GLN A 30 -5.59 -10.28 -9.03
N ARG A 31 -6.73 -9.58 -9.09
CA ARG A 31 -6.87 -8.37 -9.93
C ARG A 31 -5.91 -7.26 -9.51
N GLN A 32 -5.73 -7.05 -8.20
CA GLN A 32 -4.74 -6.10 -7.68
C GLN A 32 -3.31 -6.48 -8.08
N VAL A 33 -2.95 -7.75 -7.95
CA VAL A 33 -1.64 -8.25 -8.43
C VAL A 33 -1.44 -7.96 -9.92
N VAL A 34 -2.46 -8.16 -10.75
CA VAL A 34 -2.40 -7.84 -12.19
C VAL A 34 -2.16 -6.35 -12.43
N ALA A 35 -2.92 -5.48 -11.73
CA ALA A 35 -2.79 -4.03 -11.88
C ALA A 35 -1.37 -3.54 -11.50
N ILE A 36 -0.84 -4.02 -10.39
CA ILE A 36 0.50 -3.69 -9.91
C ILE A 36 1.57 -4.24 -10.85
N SER A 37 1.41 -5.49 -11.33
CA SER A 37 2.32 -6.11 -12.29
C SER A 37 2.44 -5.30 -13.57
N ARG A 38 1.33 -4.74 -14.04
CA ARG A 38 1.32 -3.84 -15.21
C ARG A 38 2.16 -2.59 -14.98
N ALA A 39 2.04 -1.93 -13.82
CA ALA A 39 2.84 -0.76 -13.48
C ALA A 39 4.34 -1.09 -13.46
N LEU A 40 4.71 -2.23 -12.88
CA LEU A 40 6.10 -2.69 -12.81
C LEU A 40 6.67 -3.08 -14.17
N TYR A 41 5.86 -3.67 -15.05
CA TYR A 41 6.28 -3.96 -16.41
C TYR A 41 6.79 -2.71 -17.14
N PHE A 42 6.20 -1.55 -16.86
CA PHE A 42 6.64 -0.25 -17.35
C PHE A 42 7.73 0.41 -16.49
N ASN A 43 8.38 -0.35 -15.61
CA ASN A 43 9.49 0.10 -14.77
C ASN A 43 9.13 1.28 -13.86
N ALA A 44 7.92 1.27 -13.32
CA ALA A 44 7.46 2.30 -12.38
C ALA A 44 8.40 2.36 -11.16
N LYS A 45 8.84 3.57 -10.82
CA LYS A 45 9.67 3.85 -9.65
C LYS A 45 8.83 4.20 -8.42
N ALA A 46 7.59 4.59 -8.65
CA ALA A 46 6.64 4.91 -7.61
C ALA A 46 5.25 4.40 -8.00
N LEU A 47 4.49 3.99 -6.99
CA LEU A 47 3.10 3.54 -7.13
C LEU A 47 2.21 4.32 -6.17
N ILE A 48 1.02 4.67 -6.63
CA ILE A 48 -0.06 5.17 -5.78
C ILE A 48 -1.11 4.07 -5.69
N MET A 49 -1.42 3.67 -4.48
CA MET A 49 -2.42 2.65 -4.17
C MET A 49 -3.50 3.28 -3.31
N ASP A 50 -4.71 3.32 -3.85
CA ASP A 50 -5.89 3.86 -3.18
C ASP A 50 -6.77 2.71 -2.72
N GLU A 51 -6.89 2.55 -1.40
CA GLU A 51 -7.64 1.49 -0.73
C GLU A 51 -7.39 0.08 -1.31
N PRO A 52 -6.13 -0.38 -1.42
CA PRO A 52 -5.81 -1.59 -2.18
C PRO A 52 -6.38 -2.88 -1.56
N CYS A 53 -6.71 -2.86 -0.28
CA CYS A 53 -7.29 -3.99 0.46
C CYS A 53 -8.81 -3.87 0.67
N ALA A 54 -9.44 -2.79 0.22
CA ALA A 54 -10.88 -2.62 0.39
C ALA A 54 -11.67 -3.78 -0.27
N ALA A 55 -12.61 -4.32 0.48
CA ALA A 55 -13.47 -5.43 0.06
C ALA A 55 -12.73 -6.74 -0.30
N LEU A 56 -11.50 -6.92 0.18
CA LEU A 56 -10.76 -8.16 0.07
C LEU A 56 -10.95 -9.04 1.31
N GLY A 57 -10.95 -10.36 1.11
CA GLY A 57 -10.89 -11.30 2.22
C GLY A 57 -9.49 -11.37 2.86
N PRO A 58 -9.35 -11.99 4.05
CA PRO A 58 -8.07 -12.04 4.78
C PRO A 58 -6.90 -12.65 3.98
N GLU A 59 -7.17 -13.65 3.17
CA GLU A 59 -6.18 -14.29 2.29
C GLU A 59 -5.70 -13.33 1.20
N GLU A 60 -6.63 -12.63 0.59
CA GLU A 60 -6.35 -11.66 -0.48
C GLU A 60 -5.61 -10.44 0.06
N THR A 61 -5.99 -9.95 1.23
CA THR A 61 -5.29 -8.87 1.94
C THR A 61 -3.84 -9.27 2.21
N ARG A 62 -3.58 -10.48 2.71
CA ARG A 62 -2.21 -10.98 2.88
C ARG A 62 -1.41 -10.98 1.59
N MET A 63 -2.02 -11.42 0.48
CA MET A 63 -1.36 -11.39 -0.84
C MET A 63 -0.94 -9.96 -1.24
N VAL A 64 -1.80 -8.98 -1.04
CA VAL A 64 -1.51 -7.57 -1.33
C VAL A 64 -0.41 -7.04 -0.42
N HIS A 65 -0.46 -7.33 0.89
CA HIS A 65 0.58 -6.96 1.85
C HIS A 65 1.95 -7.51 1.48
N ASP A 66 2.03 -8.79 1.14
CA ASP A 66 3.29 -9.43 0.74
C ASP A 66 3.84 -8.84 -0.56
N LEU A 67 2.95 -8.48 -1.48
CA LEU A 67 3.34 -7.80 -2.70
C LEU A 67 3.91 -6.42 -2.41
N VAL A 68 3.24 -5.61 -1.58
CA VAL A 68 3.71 -4.29 -1.15
C VAL A 68 5.09 -4.38 -0.49
N ARG A 69 5.29 -5.34 0.42
CA ARG A 69 6.59 -5.57 1.08
C ARG A 69 7.69 -5.94 0.08
N LYS A 70 7.39 -6.81 -0.90
CA LYS A 70 8.34 -7.17 -1.96
C LYS A 70 8.74 -5.97 -2.80
N LEU A 71 7.78 -5.12 -3.18
CA LEU A 71 8.04 -3.92 -3.97
C LEU A 71 8.89 -2.91 -3.21
N LYS A 72 8.58 -2.70 -1.94
CA LYS A 72 9.36 -1.87 -1.03
C LYS A 72 10.80 -2.37 -0.93
N ALA A 73 11.01 -3.67 -0.77
CA ALA A 73 12.34 -4.27 -0.73
C ALA A 73 13.12 -4.10 -2.05
N GLN A 74 12.43 -3.92 -3.17
CA GLN A 74 13.04 -3.62 -4.48
C GLN A 74 13.29 -2.12 -4.70
N GLY A 75 13.03 -1.26 -3.70
CA GLY A 75 13.25 0.18 -3.77
C GLY A 75 12.15 0.94 -4.52
N VAL A 76 10.98 0.34 -4.73
CA VAL A 76 9.84 1.05 -5.29
C VAL A 76 9.22 1.95 -4.21
N GLY A 77 9.06 3.25 -4.51
CA GLY A 77 8.33 4.17 -3.67
C GLY A 77 6.84 3.87 -3.70
N ILE A 78 6.17 3.80 -2.54
CA ILE A 78 4.74 3.50 -2.46
C ILE A 78 4.02 4.58 -1.69
N PHE A 79 3.00 5.16 -2.33
CA PHE A 79 2.01 6.01 -1.70
C PHE A 79 0.76 5.18 -1.45
N LEU A 80 0.51 4.84 -0.18
CA LEU A 80 -0.64 4.07 0.23
C LEU A 80 -1.69 4.99 0.83
N ILE A 81 -2.90 4.97 0.29
CA ILE A 81 -4.07 5.62 0.87
C ILE A 81 -4.92 4.51 1.47
N SER A 82 -5.16 4.55 2.77
CA SER A 82 -6.00 3.60 3.47
C SER A 82 -6.59 4.22 4.73
N HIS A 83 -7.77 3.79 5.10
CA HIS A 83 -8.39 4.08 6.39
C HIS A 83 -8.28 2.90 7.37
N ASP A 84 -7.71 1.79 6.92
CA ASP A 84 -7.49 0.59 7.74
C ASP A 84 -6.15 0.70 8.51
N MET A 85 -6.21 0.74 9.83
CA MET A 85 -5.02 0.87 10.68
C MET A 85 -4.04 -0.30 10.52
N PRO A 86 -4.46 -1.57 10.45
CA PRO A 86 -3.60 -2.69 10.09
C PRO A 86 -2.78 -2.49 8.81
N ASP A 87 -3.40 -1.96 7.74
CA ASP A 87 -2.69 -1.65 6.50
C ASP A 87 -1.65 -0.56 6.72
N VAL A 88 -2.06 0.55 7.36
CA VAL A 88 -1.19 1.71 7.61
C VAL A 88 0.00 1.30 8.45
N PHE A 89 -0.21 0.68 9.61
CA PHE A 89 0.86 0.31 10.54
C PHE A 89 1.70 -0.87 10.07
N GLY A 90 1.10 -1.79 9.31
CA GLY A 90 1.77 -2.99 8.80
C GLY A 90 2.65 -2.77 7.57
N LEU A 91 2.42 -1.70 6.81
CA LEU A 91 3.06 -1.49 5.51
C LEU A 91 3.88 -0.21 5.41
N SER A 92 3.50 0.87 6.15
CA SER A 92 4.12 2.18 5.96
C SER A 92 5.32 2.42 6.89
N ASP A 93 6.31 3.18 6.41
CA ASP A 93 7.40 3.70 7.23
C ASP A 93 7.04 5.07 7.82
N ARG A 94 6.18 5.80 7.11
CA ARG A 94 5.70 7.13 7.47
C ARG A 94 4.23 7.23 7.14
N LEU A 95 3.50 7.95 7.97
CA LEU A 95 2.10 8.25 7.74
C LEU A 95 1.83 9.74 7.82
N SER A 96 0.90 10.20 7.01
CA SER A 96 0.37 11.56 7.05
C SER A 96 -1.12 11.49 7.35
N VAL A 97 -1.53 12.09 8.45
CA VAL A 97 -2.95 12.14 8.80
C VAL A 97 -3.59 13.32 8.09
N MET A 98 -4.67 13.07 7.39
CA MET A 98 -5.47 14.08 6.70
C MET A 98 -6.85 14.21 7.33
N LYS A 99 -7.35 15.43 7.41
CA LYS A 99 -8.72 15.74 7.85
C LYS A 99 -9.25 16.95 7.11
N ASN A 100 -10.45 16.83 6.54
CA ASN A 100 -11.13 17.92 5.82
C ASN A 100 -10.21 18.59 4.76
N GLY A 101 -9.49 17.78 3.98
CA GLY A 101 -8.61 18.26 2.93
C GLY A 101 -7.31 18.90 3.41
N LYS A 102 -7.00 18.84 4.71
CA LYS A 102 -5.78 19.40 5.29
C LYS A 102 -4.95 18.31 5.98
N THR A 103 -3.63 18.42 5.88
CA THR A 103 -2.71 17.56 6.64
C THR A 103 -2.70 18.00 8.12
N VAL A 104 -3.03 17.08 9.01
CA VAL A 104 -2.94 17.29 10.47
C VAL A 104 -1.50 17.15 10.93
N GLY A 105 -0.77 16.14 10.46
CA GLY A 105 0.64 15.94 10.76
C GLY A 105 1.20 14.76 9.99
N THR A 106 2.55 14.68 9.91
CA THR A 106 3.30 13.59 9.29
C THR A 106 4.29 13.03 10.30
N TYR A 107 4.28 11.72 10.48
CA TYR A 107 5.05 11.02 11.50
C TYR A 107 5.74 9.78 10.92
N ARG A 108 6.79 9.32 11.58
CA ARG A 108 7.27 7.94 11.38
C ARG A 108 6.26 7.00 12.03
N THR A 109 5.87 5.95 11.35
CA THR A 109 4.86 4.99 11.85
C THR A 109 5.25 4.41 13.21
N ALA A 110 6.54 4.13 13.42
CA ALA A 110 7.07 3.63 14.69
C ALA A 110 7.05 4.65 15.86
N GLN A 111 6.71 5.91 15.60
CA GLN A 111 6.72 6.97 16.62
C GLN A 111 5.33 7.34 17.14
N VAL A 112 4.29 6.79 16.55
CA VAL A 112 2.89 7.05 16.91
C VAL A 112 2.14 5.74 17.13
N THR A 113 1.10 5.80 17.95
CA THR A 113 0.19 4.68 18.19
C THR A 113 -1.08 4.81 17.35
N GLU A 114 -1.81 3.70 17.18
CA GLU A 114 -3.11 3.71 16.49
C GLU A 114 -4.08 4.69 17.17
N ASP A 115 -4.15 4.70 18.48
CA ASP A 115 -5.04 5.61 19.24
C ASP A 115 -4.70 7.09 18.99
N GLU A 116 -3.40 7.42 18.87
CA GLU A 116 -2.97 8.77 18.54
C GLU A 116 -3.36 9.17 17.12
N VAL A 117 -3.23 8.24 16.16
CA VAL A 117 -3.64 8.48 14.78
C VAL A 117 -5.16 8.65 14.70
N LEU A 118 -5.93 7.79 15.36
CA LEU A 118 -7.39 7.93 15.45
C LEU A 118 -7.79 9.25 16.12
N GLY A 119 -7.11 9.64 17.19
CA GLY A 119 -7.32 10.95 17.86
C GLY A 119 -7.08 12.12 16.91
N MET A 120 -6.05 12.07 16.08
CA MET A 120 -5.79 13.07 15.05
C MET A 120 -6.87 13.12 13.98
N ILE A 121 -7.35 11.96 13.53
CA ILE A 121 -8.44 11.86 12.53
C ILE A 121 -9.73 12.46 13.12
N ILE A 122 -10.07 12.11 14.36
CA ILE A 122 -11.31 12.53 15.00
C ILE A 122 -11.25 14.01 15.42
N ALA A 123 -10.22 14.40 16.16
CA ALA A 123 -10.10 15.74 16.75
C ALA A 123 -9.39 16.76 15.85
N GLY A 124 -8.60 16.31 14.89
CA GLY A 124 -7.79 17.20 14.05
C GLY A 124 -6.65 17.87 14.80
N LYS A 125 -6.23 17.32 15.95
CA LYS A 125 -5.17 17.89 16.80
C LYS A 125 -3.89 17.06 16.63
N LYS A 126 -2.77 17.76 16.42
CA LYS A 126 -1.44 17.13 16.34
C LYS A 126 -1.05 16.47 17.67
N VAL A 127 -0.25 15.40 17.58
CA VAL A 127 0.45 14.85 18.74
C VAL A 127 1.66 15.74 19.04
N THR A 128 1.62 16.45 20.16
CA THR A 128 2.63 17.49 20.49
C THR A 128 3.98 16.94 20.96
N ARG A 129 4.03 15.66 21.35
CA ARG A 129 5.26 15.03 21.89
C ARG A 129 6.18 14.41 20.82
N VAL A 130 5.71 14.30 19.59
CA VAL A 130 6.49 13.69 18.50
C VAL A 130 6.97 14.81 17.57
N PRO A 131 8.31 14.97 17.39
CA PRO A 131 8.85 15.92 16.42
C PRO A 131 8.31 15.60 15.04
N GLU A 132 7.91 16.60 14.26
CA GLU A 132 7.57 16.42 12.86
C GLU A 132 8.76 15.80 12.14
N ALA A 133 8.58 14.62 11.55
CA ALA A 133 9.67 13.87 10.92
C ALA A 133 10.27 14.61 9.71
N PHE A 134 9.54 15.58 9.17
CA PHE A 134 10.00 16.49 8.10
C PHE A 134 9.10 17.73 8.05
N ALA A 135 9.60 18.87 8.49
CA ALA A 135 9.08 20.13 7.96
C ALA A 135 9.57 20.25 6.50
N PRO A 136 8.73 20.62 5.52
CA PRO A 136 9.24 21.02 4.23
C PRO A 136 10.12 22.26 4.46
N GLY A 137 11.39 22.16 4.07
CA GLY A 137 12.24 23.33 3.91
C GLY A 137 11.77 24.16 2.74
#